data_ca76beb2e510d6345a0a6ae25bc2805a
#
_entry.id   ca76beb2e510d6345a0a6ae25bc2805a
#
_cell.length_a   1.000
_cell.length_b   1.000
_cell.length_c   1.000
_cell.angle_alpha   90.00
_cell.angle_beta   90.00
_cell.angle_gamma   90.00
#
_symmetry.space_group_name_H-M   'P 1'
#
loop_
_entity.id
_entity.type
_entity.pdbx_description
1 polymer ?
#
loop_
_entity_poly.entity_id
_entity_poly.type
_entity_poly.pdbx_seq_one_letter_code
_entity_poly.pdbx_strand_id
1 'polypeptide(L)'
;LTLSSLTVHAGETSVQAREAVLKDVIDSGHAAGFGALPLQSGRGRVLPVNTFSSEVLRKLHKSDSFYSLNSDQFLLSVLTMPERWTYIPFIAVPGKELSDFYQLPSGQCAYMDVFDADGNYKLQKKLEEAYGKMPAARTRFDKDLIKFDEQINIFHQLLNWQLLNLFPKEDDPQHTWYAPGDDLSAFSGKDSMFVSRVLA
;
A
#
# COMPACT_ATOMS: atom_id res chain seq x y z
N LEU A 1 -19.58 -16.54 25.70
CA LEU A 1 -18.60 -17.61 25.38
C LEU A 1 -18.30 -17.70 23.87
N THR A 2 -17.91 -16.61 23.17
CA THR A 2 -17.53 -16.71 21.75
C THR A 2 -16.55 -15.61 21.26
N LEU A 3 -16.16 -14.68 22.13
CA LEU A 3 -15.22 -13.61 21.76
C LEU A 3 -13.74 -14.05 21.81
N SER A 4 -13.44 -15.15 22.52
CA SER A 4 -12.06 -15.66 22.68
C SER A 4 -11.53 -16.38 21.42
N SER A 5 -12.42 -16.98 20.63
CA SER A 5 -12.02 -17.78 19.46
C SER A 5 -11.72 -16.92 18.23
N LEU A 6 -12.35 -15.75 18.09
CA LEU A 6 -12.12 -14.83 16.97
C LEU A 6 -10.75 -14.11 17.05
N THR A 7 -10.32 -13.75 18.26
CA THR A 7 -9.01 -13.10 18.47
C THR A 7 -7.83 -14.07 18.27
N VAL A 8 -7.99 -15.33 18.64
CA VAL A 8 -6.97 -16.37 18.40
C VAL A 8 -6.86 -16.65 16.89
N HIS A 9 -7.96 -16.71 16.17
CA HIS A 9 -7.94 -16.99 14.73
C HIS A 9 -7.31 -15.85 13.90
N ALA A 10 -7.62 -14.59 14.22
CA ALA A 10 -7.02 -13.43 13.57
C ALA A 10 -5.50 -13.33 13.82
N GLY A 11 -5.05 -13.60 15.04
CA GLY A 11 -3.63 -13.62 15.40
C GLY A 11 -2.87 -14.73 14.69
N GLU A 12 -3.44 -15.91 14.59
CA GLU A 12 -2.86 -17.07 13.92
C GLU A 12 -2.73 -16.82 12.42
N THR A 13 -3.74 -16.26 11.78
CA THR A 13 -3.72 -15.89 10.36
C THR A 13 -2.65 -14.85 10.03
N SER A 14 -2.45 -13.84 10.88
CA SER A 14 -1.43 -12.80 10.65
C SER A 14 0.00 -13.35 10.79
N VAL A 15 0.24 -14.25 11.74
CA VAL A 15 1.53 -14.93 11.91
C VAL A 15 1.81 -15.82 10.70
N GLN A 16 0.85 -16.63 10.27
CA GLN A 16 1.00 -17.52 9.12
C GLN A 16 1.23 -16.72 7.82
N ALA A 17 0.49 -15.63 7.60
CA ALA A 17 0.68 -14.75 6.44
C ALA A 17 2.09 -14.16 6.42
N ARG A 18 2.57 -13.67 7.57
CA ARG A 18 3.91 -13.13 7.71
C ARG A 18 4.99 -14.19 7.46
N GLU A 19 4.87 -15.37 8.07
CA GLU A 19 5.82 -16.46 7.87
C GLU A 19 5.89 -16.90 6.41
N ALA A 20 4.75 -16.96 5.72
CA ALA A 20 4.69 -17.30 4.30
C ALA A 20 5.42 -16.25 3.44
N VAL A 21 5.19 -14.95 3.69
CA VAL A 21 5.89 -13.86 2.98
C VAL A 21 7.40 -13.89 3.25
N LEU A 22 7.82 -14.16 4.49
CA LEU A 22 9.24 -14.24 4.84
C LEU A 22 9.91 -15.53 4.37
N LYS A 23 9.15 -16.59 4.09
CA LYS A 23 9.66 -17.83 3.51
C LYS A 23 9.86 -17.72 2.00
N ASP A 24 8.94 -17.06 1.32
CA ASP A 24 8.96 -16.87 -0.14
C ASP A 24 9.63 -15.53 -0.50
N VAL A 25 10.79 -15.24 0.11
CA VAL A 25 11.52 -13.98 -0.15
C VAL A 25 11.99 -13.93 -1.60
N ILE A 26 11.60 -12.86 -2.27
CA ILE A 26 12.06 -12.58 -3.64
C ILE A 26 13.57 -12.33 -3.61
N ASP A 27 14.29 -12.93 -4.57
CA ASP A 27 15.73 -12.71 -4.72
C ASP A 27 16.09 -11.22 -4.79
N SER A 28 17.10 -10.81 -4.05
CA SER A 28 17.48 -9.39 -3.96
C SER A 28 18.01 -8.81 -5.27
N GLY A 29 18.64 -9.64 -6.11
CA GLY A 29 19.12 -9.23 -7.44
C GLY A 29 17.95 -9.02 -8.40
N HIS A 30 16.94 -9.91 -8.35
CA HIS A 30 15.70 -9.74 -9.10
C HIS A 30 14.95 -8.47 -8.66
N ALA A 31 14.81 -8.26 -7.36
CA ALA A 31 14.17 -7.07 -6.81
C ALA A 31 14.91 -5.78 -7.19
N ALA A 32 16.25 -5.79 -7.20
CA ALA A 32 17.06 -4.65 -7.65
C ALA A 32 16.89 -4.37 -9.14
N GLY A 33 16.74 -5.42 -9.97
CA GLY A 33 16.44 -5.27 -11.40
C GLY A 33 15.09 -4.56 -11.62
N PHE A 34 14.07 -4.96 -10.88
CA PHE A 34 12.76 -4.27 -10.88
C PHE A 34 12.88 -2.84 -10.35
N GLY A 35 13.62 -2.64 -9.26
CA GLY A 35 13.89 -1.33 -8.66
C GLY A 35 14.57 -0.33 -9.59
N ALA A 36 15.30 -0.81 -10.62
CA ALA A 36 15.95 0.03 -11.63
C ALA A 36 14.99 0.52 -12.74
N LEU A 37 13.78 -0.04 -12.87
CA LEU A 37 12.83 0.39 -13.89
C LEU A 37 12.43 1.85 -13.69
N PRO A 38 12.25 2.61 -14.78
CA PRO A 38 11.71 3.96 -14.69
C PRO A 38 10.21 3.93 -14.35
N LEU A 39 9.79 4.84 -13.49
CA LEU A 39 8.41 5.04 -13.07
C LEU A 39 8.10 6.52 -13.08
N GLN A 40 6.91 6.91 -13.55
CA GLN A 40 6.46 8.29 -13.44
C GLN A 40 5.70 8.51 -12.14
N SER A 41 6.17 9.44 -11.31
CA SER A 41 5.46 9.84 -10.08
C SER A 41 4.16 10.58 -10.41
N GLY A 42 3.24 10.68 -9.44
CA GLY A 42 2.00 11.46 -9.59
C GLY A 42 2.20 12.97 -9.85
N ARG A 43 3.46 13.45 -9.79
CA ARG A 43 3.85 14.83 -10.19
C ARG A 43 4.50 14.90 -11.56
N GLY A 44 4.43 13.85 -12.36
CA GLY A 44 5.00 13.77 -13.70
C GLY A 44 6.53 13.58 -13.77
N ARG A 45 7.23 13.46 -12.64
CA ARG A 45 8.68 13.21 -12.64
C ARG A 45 8.96 11.73 -12.86
N VAL A 46 9.90 11.42 -13.73
CA VAL A 46 10.43 10.06 -13.88
C VAL A 46 11.50 9.81 -12.83
N LEU A 47 11.39 8.71 -12.12
CA LEU A 47 12.32 8.25 -11.08
C LEU A 47 12.41 6.71 -11.11
N PRO A 48 13.46 6.09 -10.56
CA PRO A 48 13.52 4.64 -10.49
C PRO A 48 12.51 4.10 -9.46
N VAL A 49 11.98 2.90 -9.72
CA VAL A 49 11.06 2.19 -8.80
C VAL A 49 11.66 2.06 -7.40
N ASN A 50 12.97 1.87 -7.26
CA ASN A 50 13.67 1.82 -5.97
C ASN A 50 13.38 3.07 -5.09
N THR A 51 13.37 4.27 -5.68
CA THR A 51 13.04 5.50 -4.96
C THR A 51 11.58 5.46 -4.48
N PHE A 52 10.68 5.05 -5.36
CA PHE A 52 9.25 4.90 -5.03
C PHE A 52 9.03 3.85 -3.94
N SER A 53 9.64 2.66 -4.04
CA SER A 53 9.50 1.60 -3.04
C SER A 53 9.98 2.02 -1.65
N SER A 54 11.10 2.76 -1.59
CA SER A 54 11.61 3.33 -0.35
C SER A 54 10.67 4.39 0.25
N GLU A 55 10.13 5.28 -0.57
CA GLU A 55 9.17 6.31 -0.13
C GLU A 55 7.88 5.67 0.40
N VAL A 56 7.36 4.66 -0.29
CA VAL A 56 6.16 3.92 0.12
C VAL A 56 6.39 3.19 1.43
N LEU A 57 7.47 2.41 1.55
CA LEU A 57 7.74 1.67 2.78
C LEU A 57 7.90 2.63 3.98
N ARG A 58 8.64 3.72 3.83
CA ARG A 58 8.75 4.75 4.88
C ARG A 58 7.41 5.42 5.19
N LYS A 59 6.58 5.67 4.21
CA LYS A 59 5.25 6.26 4.44
C LYS A 59 4.35 5.31 5.23
N LEU A 60 4.33 4.01 4.89
CA LEU A 60 3.47 3.01 5.51
C LEU A 60 4.03 2.48 6.84
N HIS A 61 5.31 2.09 6.86
CA HIS A 61 5.93 1.33 7.95
C HIS A 61 6.84 2.16 8.87
N LYS A 62 7.24 3.37 8.44
CA LYS A 62 8.19 4.24 9.17
C LYS A 62 9.61 3.66 9.28
N SER A 63 9.99 2.74 8.41
CA SER A 63 11.31 2.14 8.34
C SER A 63 11.73 1.97 6.87
N ASP A 64 13.03 1.76 6.63
CA ASP A 64 13.60 1.49 5.31
C ASP A 64 13.59 -0.01 4.96
N SER A 65 13.18 -0.86 5.89
CA SER A 65 13.09 -2.32 5.72
C SER A 65 11.90 -2.88 6.48
N PHE A 66 11.40 -4.03 6.06
CA PHE A 66 10.41 -4.83 6.78
C PHE A 66 11.01 -6.20 7.07
N TYR A 67 11.36 -6.47 8.34
CA TYR A 67 12.18 -7.63 8.73
C TYR A 67 13.45 -7.72 7.87
N SER A 68 13.66 -8.83 7.17
CA SER A 68 14.80 -9.05 6.27
C SER A 68 14.63 -8.47 4.86
N LEU A 69 13.43 -7.95 4.52
CA LEU A 69 13.13 -7.42 3.19
C LEU A 69 13.61 -5.98 3.08
N ASN A 70 14.36 -5.67 2.02
CA ASN A 70 14.56 -4.29 1.61
C ASN A 70 13.30 -3.72 0.93
N SER A 71 13.30 -2.43 0.60
CA SER A 71 12.11 -1.76 0.04
C SER A 71 11.65 -2.33 -1.30
N ASP A 72 12.56 -2.80 -2.16
CA ASP A 72 12.21 -3.37 -3.46
C ASP A 72 11.62 -4.77 -3.30
N GLN A 73 12.22 -5.59 -2.42
CA GLN A 73 11.67 -6.89 -2.05
C GLN A 73 10.29 -6.77 -1.38
N PHE A 74 10.13 -5.78 -0.50
CA PHE A 74 8.82 -5.47 0.11
C PHE A 74 7.79 -5.13 -0.97
N LEU A 75 8.08 -4.18 -1.86
CA LEU A 75 7.14 -3.76 -2.90
C LEU A 75 6.75 -4.94 -3.81
N LEU A 76 7.71 -5.69 -4.33
CA LEU A 76 7.43 -6.87 -5.15
C LEU A 76 6.63 -7.93 -4.40
N SER A 77 6.93 -8.16 -3.12
CA SER A 77 6.17 -9.10 -2.29
C SER A 77 4.71 -8.67 -2.11
N VAL A 78 4.44 -7.36 -1.93
CA VAL A 78 3.07 -6.83 -1.90
C VAL A 78 2.34 -7.09 -3.21
N LEU A 79 3.01 -6.83 -4.34
CA LEU A 79 2.41 -6.98 -5.67
C LEU A 79 2.14 -8.44 -6.06
N THR A 80 2.99 -9.37 -5.62
CA THR A 80 2.89 -10.80 -5.96
C THR A 80 2.03 -11.60 -4.98
N MET A 81 1.88 -11.12 -3.74
CA MET A 81 1.11 -11.77 -2.68
C MET A 81 0.14 -10.81 -1.96
N PRO A 82 -0.69 -10.03 -2.71
CA PRO A 82 -1.48 -8.94 -2.13
C PRO A 82 -2.41 -9.40 -1.01
N GLU A 83 -3.07 -10.56 -1.17
CA GLU A 83 -4.00 -11.09 -0.18
C GLU A 83 -3.33 -11.33 1.19
N ARG A 84 -2.10 -11.88 1.21
CA ARG A 84 -1.36 -12.12 2.45
C ARG A 84 -1.04 -10.82 3.17
N TRP A 85 -0.63 -9.80 2.42
CA TRP A 85 -0.27 -8.51 2.97
C TRP A 85 -1.44 -7.76 3.60
N THR A 86 -2.70 -8.07 3.24
CA THR A 86 -3.87 -7.48 3.90
C THR A 86 -3.99 -7.85 5.38
N TYR A 87 -3.44 -9.00 5.80
CA TYR A 87 -3.49 -9.51 7.18
C TYR A 87 -2.22 -9.26 7.99
N ILE A 88 -1.14 -8.75 7.37
CA ILE A 88 0.13 -8.51 8.07
C ILE A 88 0.10 -7.14 8.73
N PRO A 89 0.34 -7.04 10.07
CA PRO A 89 0.46 -5.77 10.76
C PRO A 89 1.78 -5.07 10.37
N PHE A 90 1.73 -4.08 9.49
CA PHE A 90 2.89 -3.31 9.08
C PHE A 90 2.61 -1.82 8.88
N ILE A 91 1.33 -1.43 8.79
CA ILE A 91 0.94 -0.03 8.61
C ILE A 91 1.03 0.68 9.96
N ALA A 92 1.89 1.68 10.04
CA ALA A 92 2.10 2.44 11.26
C ALA A 92 0.86 3.27 11.63
N VAL A 93 0.33 3.06 12.84
CA VAL A 93 -0.80 3.84 13.36
C VAL A 93 -0.28 5.14 13.99
N PRO A 94 -0.69 6.33 13.52
CA PRO A 94 -0.25 7.59 14.08
C PRO A 94 -0.97 7.90 15.39
N GLY A 95 -0.23 7.89 16.49
CA GLY A 95 -0.74 8.29 17.79
C GLY A 95 -1.56 7.23 18.54
N LYS A 96 -1.41 7.25 19.87
CA LYS A 96 -2.13 6.31 20.75
C LYS A 96 -3.64 6.57 20.78
N GLU A 97 -4.05 7.84 20.74
CA GLU A 97 -5.47 8.22 20.78
C GLU A 97 -6.26 7.59 19.63
N LEU A 98 -5.68 7.53 18.43
CA LEU A 98 -6.30 6.93 17.26
C LEU A 98 -6.38 5.41 17.39
N SER A 99 -5.32 4.74 17.85
CA SER A 99 -5.34 3.29 18.07
C SER A 99 -6.35 2.90 19.15
N ASP A 100 -6.42 3.66 20.25
CA ASP A 100 -7.39 3.40 21.33
C ASP A 100 -8.85 3.61 20.84
N PHE A 101 -9.11 4.68 20.08
CA PHE A 101 -10.44 5.01 19.58
C PHE A 101 -11.03 3.91 18.65
N TYR A 102 -10.19 3.42 17.73
CA TYR A 102 -10.60 2.39 16.75
C TYR A 102 -10.30 0.95 17.22
N GLN A 103 -9.75 0.78 18.43
CA GLN A 103 -9.34 -0.52 18.97
C GLN A 103 -8.32 -1.24 18.05
N LEU A 104 -7.42 -0.46 17.43
CA LEU A 104 -6.35 -0.98 16.61
C LEU A 104 -5.17 -1.45 17.46
N PRO A 105 -4.37 -2.41 16.97
CA PRO A 105 -3.13 -2.78 17.62
C PRO A 105 -2.21 -1.54 17.81
N SER A 106 -1.54 -1.47 18.95
CA SER A 106 -0.64 -0.36 19.25
C SER A 106 0.59 -0.38 18.34
N GLY A 107 0.85 0.73 17.68
CA GLY A 107 2.03 0.94 16.83
C GLY A 107 1.83 0.57 15.37
N GLN A 108 1.37 -0.63 15.06
CA GLN A 108 1.16 -1.11 13.70
C GLN A 108 -0.12 -1.94 13.60
N CYS A 109 -0.85 -1.79 12.50
CA CYS A 109 -2.03 -2.60 12.20
C CYS A 109 -1.94 -3.24 10.81
N ALA A 110 -2.79 -4.24 10.58
CA ALA A 110 -3.03 -4.80 9.27
C ALA A 110 -4.06 -3.95 8.50
N TYR A 111 -4.07 -4.08 7.18
CA TYR A 111 -5.08 -3.41 6.35
C TYR A 111 -6.50 -3.82 6.72
N MET A 112 -6.72 -5.10 7.00
CA MET A 112 -8.06 -5.60 7.40
C MET A 112 -8.53 -5.09 8.76
N ASP A 113 -7.65 -4.61 9.63
CA ASP A 113 -8.03 -4.09 10.95
C ASP A 113 -8.88 -2.81 10.88
N VAL A 114 -8.82 -2.08 9.74
CA VAL A 114 -9.60 -0.85 9.54
C VAL A 114 -11.00 -1.08 8.97
N PHE A 115 -11.39 -2.34 8.79
CA PHE A 115 -12.74 -2.74 8.38
C PHE A 115 -13.44 -3.46 9.54
N ASP A 116 -14.77 -3.34 9.59
CA ASP A 116 -15.58 -4.10 10.53
C ASP A 116 -15.93 -5.50 9.97
N ALA A 117 -16.72 -6.27 10.75
CA ALA A 117 -17.11 -7.62 10.35
C ALA A 117 -18.00 -7.66 9.10
N ASP A 118 -18.67 -6.57 8.78
CA ASP A 118 -19.54 -6.41 7.61
C ASP A 118 -18.78 -5.85 6.40
N GLY A 119 -17.47 -5.57 6.55
CA GLY A 119 -16.61 -5.00 5.51
C GLY A 119 -16.70 -3.49 5.35
N ASN A 120 -17.34 -2.77 6.29
CA ASN A 120 -17.42 -1.32 6.24
C ASN A 120 -16.11 -0.68 6.75
N TYR A 121 -15.71 0.44 6.13
CA TYR A 121 -14.54 1.20 6.52
C TYR A 121 -14.79 1.97 7.83
N LYS A 122 -14.17 1.55 8.91
CA LYS A 122 -14.37 2.10 10.27
C LYS A 122 -14.09 3.59 10.38
N LEU A 123 -13.17 4.11 9.54
CA LEU A 123 -12.71 5.50 9.65
C LEU A 123 -13.66 6.50 8.99
N GLN A 124 -14.54 6.06 8.09
CA GLN A 124 -15.38 6.87 7.20
C GLN A 124 -16.03 8.06 7.90
N LYS A 125 -16.82 7.78 8.93
CA LYS A 125 -17.62 8.82 9.62
C LYS A 125 -16.76 9.94 10.21
N LYS A 126 -15.65 9.58 10.86
CA LYS A 126 -14.76 10.57 11.49
C LYS A 126 -13.91 11.32 10.47
N LEU A 127 -13.60 10.70 9.34
CA LEU A 127 -12.95 11.36 8.22
C LEU A 127 -13.84 12.44 7.61
N GLU A 128 -15.12 12.17 7.39
CA GLU A 128 -16.08 13.17 6.90
C GLU A 128 -16.17 14.36 7.83
N GLU A 129 -16.21 14.12 9.17
CA GLU A 129 -16.18 15.17 10.18
C GLU A 129 -14.88 15.99 10.13
N ALA A 130 -13.73 15.30 9.96
CA ALA A 130 -12.41 15.95 9.92
C ALA A 130 -12.20 16.77 8.64
N TYR A 131 -12.64 16.26 7.48
CA TYR A 131 -12.57 16.98 6.22
C TYR A 131 -13.52 18.17 6.16
N GLY A 132 -14.69 18.10 6.82
CA GLY A 132 -15.62 19.21 6.94
C GLY A 132 -15.08 20.41 7.76
N LYS A 133 -14.01 20.20 8.55
CA LYS A 133 -13.38 21.29 9.33
C LYS A 133 -12.38 22.07 8.48
N MET A 134 -12.34 23.39 8.68
CA MET A 134 -11.23 24.21 8.17
C MET A 134 -9.88 23.65 8.64
N PRO A 135 -8.82 23.61 7.81
CA PRO A 135 -7.52 23.03 8.18
C PRO A 135 -6.93 23.55 9.50
N ALA A 136 -7.13 24.85 9.80
CA ALA A 136 -6.68 25.46 11.05
C ALA A 136 -7.47 25.00 12.28
N ALA A 137 -8.72 24.54 12.12
CA ALA A 137 -9.59 24.05 13.17
C ALA A 137 -9.46 22.53 13.44
N ARG A 138 -8.68 21.82 12.63
CA ARG A 138 -8.44 20.39 12.81
C ARG A 138 -7.61 20.13 14.05
N THR A 139 -8.14 19.26 14.92
CA THR A 139 -7.42 18.79 16.12
C THR A 139 -6.22 17.92 15.73
N ARG A 140 -5.41 17.52 16.71
CA ARG A 140 -4.34 16.53 16.49
C ARG A 140 -4.92 15.20 16.01
N PHE A 141 -6.01 14.75 16.64
CA PHE A 141 -6.71 13.53 16.24
C PHE A 141 -7.17 13.59 14.76
N ASP A 142 -7.78 14.70 14.32
CA ASP A 142 -8.23 14.86 12.93
C ASP A 142 -7.05 14.77 11.94
N LYS A 143 -5.90 15.39 12.29
CA LYS A 143 -4.69 15.36 11.45
C LYS A 143 -4.08 13.96 11.39
N ASP A 144 -4.01 13.28 12.53
CA ASP A 144 -3.49 11.91 12.61
C ASP A 144 -4.41 10.94 11.86
N LEU A 145 -5.74 11.11 11.96
CA LEU A 145 -6.73 10.33 11.23
C LEU A 145 -6.61 10.51 9.71
N ILE A 146 -6.52 11.75 9.22
CA ILE A 146 -6.34 12.05 7.79
C ILE A 146 -5.03 11.43 7.27
N LYS A 147 -3.94 11.55 8.04
CA LYS A 147 -2.65 10.95 7.68
C LYS A 147 -2.71 9.42 7.64
N PHE A 148 -3.46 8.82 8.56
CA PHE A 148 -3.66 7.37 8.59
C PHE A 148 -4.49 6.89 7.39
N ASP A 149 -5.57 7.59 7.07
CA ASP A 149 -6.36 7.35 5.86
C ASP A 149 -5.53 7.42 4.58
N GLU A 150 -4.63 8.43 4.45
CA GLU A 150 -3.68 8.48 3.34
C GLU A 150 -2.80 7.23 3.24
N GLN A 151 -2.35 6.66 4.38
CA GLN A 151 -1.56 5.43 4.38
C GLN A 151 -2.38 4.23 3.91
N ILE A 152 -3.61 4.10 4.41
CA ILE A 152 -4.55 3.03 4.00
C ILE A 152 -4.84 3.13 2.49
N ASN A 153 -5.10 4.34 1.99
CA ASN A 153 -5.37 4.58 0.57
C ASN A 153 -4.16 4.26 -0.32
N ILE A 154 -2.94 4.61 0.09
CA ILE A 154 -1.72 4.23 -0.63
C ILE A 154 -1.62 2.71 -0.73
N PHE A 155 -1.82 2.00 0.38
CA PHE A 155 -1.76 0.54 0.35
C PHE A 155 -2.88 -0.07 -0.49
N HIS A 156 -4.10 0.45 -0.40
CA HIS A 156 -5.21 0.04 -1.26
C HIS A 156 -4.89 0.19 -2.75
N GLN A 157 -4.31 1.32 -3.14
CA GLN A 157 -3.90 1.56 -4.53
C GLN A 157 -2.77 0.62 -4.98
N LEU A 158 -1.85 0.25 -4.07
CA LEU A 158 -0.83 -0.77 -4.37
C LEU A 158 -1.45 -2.14 -4.63
N LEU A 159 -2.41 -2.56 -3.80
CA LEU A 159 -3.11 -3.84 -3.99
C LEU A 159 -3.82 -3.91 -5.36
N ASN A 160 -4.22 -2.76 -5.89
CA ASN A 160 -4.90 -2.64 -7.19
C ASN A 160 -3.96 -2.23 -8.34
N TRP A 161 -2.66 -2.21 -8.14
CA TRP A 161 -1.63 -1.85 -9.13
C TRP A 161 -1.78 -0.43 -9.72
N GLN A 162 -2.39 0.51 -8.99
CA GLN A 162 -2.75 1.85 -9.47
C GLN A 162 -1.66 2.91 -9.28
N LEU A 163 -0.56 2.61 -8.55
CA LEU A 163 0.50 3.58 -8.27
C LEU A 163 1.76 3.40 -9.13
N LEU A 164 1.86 2.30 -9.85
CA LEU A 164 3.04 1.93 -10.61
C LEU A 164 2.92 2.39 -12.06
N ASN A 165 3.04 3.69 -12.30
CA ASN A 165 2.97 4.26 -13.65
C ASN A 165 4.23 3.88 -14.46
N LEU A 166 4.25 2.65 -14.97
CA LEU A 166 5.38 2.04 -15.68
C LEU A 166 5.28 2.13 -17.21
N PHE A 167 4.08 2.42 -17.74
CA PHE A 167 3.79 2.35 -19.16
C PHE A 167 3.66 3.74 -19.79
N PRO A 168 4.72 4.26 -20.45
CA PRO A 168 4.62 5.44 -21.28
C PRO A 168 3.75 5.15 -22.49
N LYS A 169 2.92 6.11 -22.91
CA LYS A 169 2.18 6.07 -24.16
C LYS A 169 2.79 7.06 -25.14
N GLU A 170 3.22 6.57 -26.31
CA GLU A 170 4.02 7.34 -27.27
C GLU A 170 3.31 8.63 -27.75
N ASP A 171 2.02 8.54 -28.02
CA ASP A 171 1.22 9.64 -28.59
C ASP A 171 0.40 10.42 -27.54
N ASP A 172 0.71 10.34 -26.26
CA ASP A 172 0.02 11.12 -25.24
C ASP A 172 0.59 12.56 -25.18
N PRO A 173 -0.23 13.61 -25.53
CA PRO A 173 0.21 14.99 -25.49
C PRO A 173 0.62 15.48 -24.09
N GLN A 174 0.14 14.80 -23.04
CA GLN A 174 0.45 15.11 -21.63
C GLN A 174 1.63 14.31 -21.10
N HIS A 175 2.18 13.39 -21.89
CA HIS A 175 3.24 12.48 -21.49
C HIS A 175 2.94 11.70 -20.20
N THR A 176 1.67 11.33 -20.00
CA THR A 176 1.21 10.58 -18.85
C THR A 176 1.59 9.11 -19.01
N TRP A 177 2.14 8.54 -17.95
CA TRP A 177 2.39 7.10 -17.88
C TRP A 177 1.25 6.40 -17.15
N TYR A 178 0.99 5.17 -17.51
CA TYR A 178 -0.12 4.37 -17.02
C TYR A 178 0.37 3.26 -16.09
N ALA A 179 -0.44 2.94 -15.11
CA ALA A 179 -0.21 1.81 -14.20
C ALA A 179 -0.85 0.52 -14.74
N PRO A 180 -0.38 -0.67 -14.31
CA PRO A 180 -1.03 -1.93 -14.70
C PRO A 180 -2.50 -2.05 -14.29
N GLY A 181 -2.91 -1.33 -13.22
CA GLY A 181 -4.30 -1.28 -12.75
C GLY A 181 -5.20 -0.29 -13.51
N ASP A 182 -4.65 0.46 -14.48
CA ASP A 182 -5.43 1.39 -15.29
C ASP A 182 -6.08 0.69 -16.49
N ASP A 183 -6.98 1.38 -17.18
CA ASP A 183 -7.50 0.91 -18.46
C ASP A 183 -6.42 1.02 -19.55
N LEU A 184 -5.82 -0.12 -19.89
CA LEU A 184 -4.79 -0.25 -20.91
C LEU A 184 -5.34 -0.53 -22.31
N SER A 185 -6.66 -0.47 -22.52
CA SER A 185 -7.31 -0.73 -23.81
C SER A 185 -6.90 0.25 -24.91
N ALA A 186 -6.44 1.45 -24.51
CA ALA A 186 -5.92 2.47 -25.41
C ALA A 186 -4.51 2.19 -25.96
N PHE A 187 -3.82 1.16 -25.43
CA PHE A 187 -2.51 0.72 -25.90
C PHE A 187 -2.66 -0.16 -27.14
N SER A 188 -1.98 0.14 -28.22
CA SER A 188 -2.02 -0.60 -29.48
C SER A 188 -0.62 -0.78 -30.08
N GLY A 189 -0.48 -1.70 -31.03
CA GLY A 189 0.77 -1.88 -31.77
C GLY A 189 1.97 -2.20 -30.87
N LYS A 190 3.02 -1.40 -30.97
CA LYS A 190 4.28 -1.58 -30.21
C LYS A 190 4.09 -1.41 -28.70
N ASP A 191 3.23 -0.48 -28.30
CA ASP A 191 2.94 -0.19 -26.88
C ASP A 191 2.25 -1.39 -26.21
N SER A 192 1.30 -2.03 -26.89
CA SER A 192 0.64 -3.24 -26.41
C SER A 192 1.64 -4.41 -26.21
N MET A 193 2.62 -4.57 -27.11
CA MET A 193 3.69 -5.56 -26.96
C MET A 193 4.60 -5.27 -25.75
N PHE A 194 4.90 -4.01 -25.50
CA PHE A 194 5.69 -3.60 -24.33
C PHE A 194 4.95 -3.91 -23.03
N VAL A 195 3.68 -3.49 -22.91
CA VAL A 195 2.82 -3.78 -21.76
C VAL A 195 2.76 -5.29 -21.50
N SER A 196 2.51 -6.10 -22.55
CA SER A 196 2.44 -7.56 -22.42
C SER A 196 3.74 -8.20 -21.92
N ARG A 197 4.90 -7.66 -22.31
CA ARG A 197 6.22 -8.15 -21.85
C ARG A 197 6.53 -7.80 -20.40
N VAL A 198 6.03 -6.66 -19.91
CA VAL A 198 6.25 -6.25 -18.52
C VAL A 198 5.33 -7.01 -17.56
N LEU A 199 4.13 -7.40 -18.03
CA LEU A 199 3.14 -8.12 -17.22
C LEU A 199 3.31 -9.65 -17.25
N ALA A 200 4.14 -10.18 -18.14
CA ALA A 200 4.46 -11.61 -18.25
C ALA A 200 5.56 -12.04 -17.27
#